data_8947bf1c57c543b2a26fb3e16d9ae9fe
#
_entry.id   8947bf1c57c543b2a26fb3e16d9ae9fe
#
_cell.length_a   1.000
_cell.length_b   1.000
_cell.length_c   1.000
_cell.angle_alpha   90.00
_cell.angle_beta   90.00
_cell.angle_gamma   90.00
#
_symmetry.space_group_name_H-M   'P 1'
#
loop_
_entity.id
_entity.type
_entity.pdbx_description
1 polymer ?
#
loop_
_entity_poly.entity_id
_entity_poly.type
_entity_poly.pdbx_seq_one_letter_code
_entity_poly.pdbx_strand_id
1 'polypeptide(L)'
;MQQCKKKCIDSTNLTKRRYLDAGLDIKSNENCTIPPNDSKLISTGLFLQIPNGFVGLIWLRSGLSIKYKIEVGAGCIDSTYRGEIKVHLYNFGKEEVRIKQGDRISQLLTVPVCLDEYILVDKLDDTERDQNGFGSSGIK
;
A
#
# COMPACT_ATOMS: atom_id res chain seq x y z
N MET A 1 -15.40 -3.24 18.45
CA MET A 1 -14.62 -3.07 17.20
C MET A 1 -15.01 -4.20 16.25
N GLN A 2 -15.65 -3.88 15.13
CA GLN A 2 -16.15 -4.88 14.19
C GLN A 2 -14.98 -5.48 13.41
N GLN A 3 -14.67 -6.76 13.61
CA GLN A 3 -13.69 -7.47 12.76
C GLN A 3 -14.32 -7.77 11.41
N CYS A 4 -13.79 -7.15 10.36
CA CYS A 4 -14.20 -7.46 8.99
C CYS A 4 -13.57 -8.81 8.57
N LYS A 5 -14.40 -9.83 8.37
CA LYS A 5 -13.92 -11.12 7.83
C LYS A 5 -13.60 -10.95 6.35
N LYS A 6 -12.37 -11.24 5.96
CA LYS A 6 -11.89 -11.19 4.57
C LYS A 6 -11.68 -12.60 4.04
N LYS A 7 -11.96 -12.79 2.76
CA LYS A 7 -11.67 -14.06 2.07
C LYS A 7 -10.29 -13.99 1.43
N CYS A 8 -9.49 -15.02 1.57
CA CYS A 8 -8.25 -15.23 0.83
C CYS A 8 -8.16 -16.69 0.37
N ILE A 9 -7.45 -16.95 -0.72
CA ILE A 9 -7.21 -18.31 -1.23
C ILE A 9 -6.07 -18.97 -0.45
N ASP A 10 -4.98 -18.21 -0.26
CA ASP A 10 -3.82 -18.64 0.52
C ASP A 10 -3.35 -17.50 1.41
N SER A 11 -3.08 -17.80 2.67
CA SER A 11 -2.59 -16.84 3.66
C SER A 11 -1.14 -17.07 4.08
N THR A 12 -0.42 -18.00 3.41
CA THR A 12 0.96 -18.37 3.76
C THR A 12 1.89 -17.15 3.80
N ASN A 13 1.69 -16.22 2.88
CA ASN A 13 2.47 -14.99 2.77
C ASN A 13 1.87 -13.78 3.51
N LEU A 14 0.85 -14.00 4.35
CA LEU A 14 0.35 -13.03 5.32
C LEU A 14 0.80 -13.40 6.72
N THR A 15 1.49 -12.50 7.39
CA THR A 15 1.85 -12.70 8.80
C THR A 15 0.73 -12.18 9.69
N LYS A 16 0.30 -13.00 10.66
CA LYS A 16 -0.66 -12.55 11.67
C LYS A 16 -0.12 -11.30 12.36
N ARG A 17 -0.92 -10.25 12.33
CA ARG A 17 -0.63 -9.04 13.09
C ARG A 17 -0.75 -9.32 14.60
N ARG A 18 -0.05 -8.54 15.39
CA ARG A 18 -0.33 -8.46 16.83
C ARG A 18 -1.70 -7.83 17.04
N TYR A 19 -2.28 -8.09 18.19
CA TYR A 19 -3.53 -7.42 18.58
C TYR A 19 -3.31 -5.89 18.56
N LEU A 20 -4.16 -5.16 17.81
CA LEU A 20 -4.12 -3.73 17.56
C LEU A 20 -3.13 -3.21 16.50
N ASP A 21 -2.28 -4.03 15.89
CA ASP A 21 -1.53 -3.60 14.71
C ASP A 21 -2.49 -3.31 13.54
N ALA A 22 -2.29 -2.17 12.85
CA ALA A 22 -3.14 -1.77 11.72
C ALA A 22 -2.87 -2.60 10.47
N GLY A 23 -1.61 -2.92 10.20
CA GLY A 23 -1.15 -3.61 9.00
C GLY A 23 -0.95 -5.11 9.17
N LEU A 24 -1.18 -5.86 8.10
CA LEU A 24 -0.76 -7.25 7.94
C LEU A 24 0.49 -7.28 7.08
N ASP A 25 1.58 -7.85 7.58
CA ASP A 25 2.82 -7.98 6.79
C ASP A 25 2.59 -8.91 5.59
N ILE A 26 3.03 -8.46 4.41
CA ILE A 26 3.04 -9.24 3.17
C ILE A 26 4.48 -9.69 2.90
N LYS A 27 4.63 -10.97 2.56
CA LYS A 27 5.91 -11.58 2.23
C LYS A 27 6.09 -11.72 0.73
N SER A 28 7.35 -11.67 0.30
CA SER A 28 7.74 -12.04 -1.07
C SER A 28 7.55 -13.54 -1.31
N ASN A 29 7.04 -13.90 -2.48
CA ASN A 29 6.97 -15.30 -2.95
C ASN A 29 8.14 -15.67 -3.87
N GLU A 30 9.08 -14.76 -4.09
CA GLU A 30 10.22 -14.95 -4.98
C GLU A 30 11.51 -14.34 -4.43
N ASN A 31 12.64 -14.79 -4.97
CA ASN A 31 13.92 -14.12 -4.79
C ASN A 31 14.11 -13.11 -5.90
N CYS A 32 14.49 -11.88 -5.56
CA CYS A 32 14.80 -10.86 -6.56
C CYS A 32 15.80 -9.83 -6.03
N THR A 33 16.34 -9.05 -6.96
CA THR A 33 17.22 -7.92 -6.67
C THR A 33 16.62 -6.67 -7.28
N ILE A 34 16.67 -5.55 -6.56
CA ILE A 34 16.26 -4.24 -7.03
C ILE A 34 17.51 -3.37 -7.13
N PRO A 35 18.01 -3.07 -8.33
CA PRO A 35 19.16 -2.18 -8.54
C PRO A 35 18.90 -0.77 -7.98
N PRO A 36 19.95 0.03 -7.74
CA PRO A 36 19.79 1.45 -7.42
C PRO A 36 19.04 2.20 -8.52
N ASN A 37 18.12 3.10 -8.11
CA ASN A 37 17.28 3.92 -8.99
C ASN A 37 16.40 3.11 -9.97
N ASP A 38 16.07 1.89 -9.59
CA ASP A 38 15.18 1.00 -10.35
C ASP A 38 14.01 0.52 -9.49
N SER A 39 13.11 -0.25 -10.07
CA SER A 39 11.94 -0.79 -9.39
C SER A 39 11.67 -2.24 -9.77
N LYS A 40 10.93 -2.93 -8.92
CA LYS A 40 10.53 -4.32 -9.16
C LYS A 40 9.09 -4.56 -8.71
N LEU A 41 8.30 -5.18 -9.57
CA LEU A 41 7.00 -5.73 -9.22
C LEU A 41 7.19 -7.18 -8.73
N ILE A 42 6.92 -7.42 -7.46
CA ILE A 42 7.26 -8.66 -6.75
C ILE A 42 5.99 -9.49 -6.54
N SER A 43 6.04 -10.76 -6.90
CA SER A 43 5.00 -11.74 -6.64
C SER A 43 4.88 -12.02 -5.14
N THR A 44 3.65 -12.14 -4.64
CA THR A 44 3.37 -12.51 -3.24
C THR A 44 2.62 -13.82 -3.11
N GLY A 45 2.04 -14.34 -4.21
CA GLY A 45 1.14 -15.48 -4.18
C GLY A 45 -0.18 -15.23 -3.44
N LEU A 46 -0.50 -13.97 -3.14
CA LEU A 46 -1.63 -13.59 -2.32
C LEU A 46 -2.83 -13.16 -3.18
N PHE A 47 -3.98 -13.79 -2.97
CA PHE A 47 -5.25 -13.46 -3.62
C PHE A 47 -6.28 -13.14 -2.53
N LEU A 48 -6.80 -11.93 -2.52
CA LEU A 48 -7.72 -11.45 -1.50
C LEU A 48 -9.02 -10.91 -2.11
N GLN A 49 -10.08 -11.05 -1.34
CA GLN A 49 -11.32 -10.31 -1.58
C GLN A 49 -11.43 -9.19 -0.55
N ILE A 50 -11.19 -7.96 -0.97
CA ILE A 50 -11.46 -6.78 -0.16
C ILE A 50 -12.99 -6.58 -0.12
N PRO A 51 -13.59 -6.34 1.05
CA PRO A 51 -15.04 -6.11 1.15
C PRO A 51 -15.47 -4.82 0.42
N ASN A 52 -16.71 -4.79 -0.08
CA ASN A 52 -17.28 -3.57 -0.64
C ASN A 52 -17.29 -2.45 0.43
N GLY A 53 -17.07 -1.21 -0.01
CA GLY A 53 -16.92 -0.05 0.88
C GLY A 53 -15.54 0.04 1.57
N PHE A 54 -14.58 -0.82 1.16
CA PHE A 54 -13.21 -0.77 1.64
C PHE A 54 -12.22 -0.83 0.47
N VAL A 55 -11.02 -0.31 0.72
CA VAL A 55 -9.85 -0.44 -0.14
C VAL A 55 -8.75 -1.18 0.61
N GLY A 56 -8.00 -2.01 -0.09
CA GLY A 56 -6.72 -2.54 0.39
C GLY A 56 -5.60 -1.56 0.02
N LEU A 57 -4.84 -1.11 1.00
CA LEU A 57 -3.67 -0.26 0.77
C LEU A 57 -2.41 -1.04 1.07
N ILE A 58 -1.53 -1.12 0.08
CA ILE A 58 -0.18 -1.63 0.27
C ILE A 58 0.67 -0.48 0.80
N TRP A 59 1.22 -0.67 2.00
CA TRP A 59 2.03 0.33 2.67
C TRP A 59 3.43 -0.20 2.94
N LEU A 60 4.43 0.68 2.91
CA LEU A 60 5.79 0.26 3.18
C LEU A 60 6.01 -0.04 4.66
N ARG A 61 6.95 -0.95 4.93
CA ARG A 61 7.45 -1.18 6.28
C ARG A 61 8.54 -0.17 6.60
N SER A 62 8.45 0.49 7.76
CA SER A 62 9.37 1.54 8.17
C SER A 62 10.86 1.13 8.11
N GLY A 63 11.17 -0.12 8.48
CA GLY A 63 12.54 -0.63 8.41
C GLY A 63 13.13 -0.69 7.00
N LEU A 64 12.31 -0.96 5.97
CA LEU A 64 12.77 -0.95 4.58
C LEU A 64 12.96 0.48 4.07
N SER A 65 12.03 1.39 4.41
CA SER A 65 12.13 2.80 4.04
C SER A 65 13.39 3.44 4.61
N ILE A 66 13.56 3.35 5.91
CA ILE A 66 14.64 4.07 6.62
C ILE A 66 16.00 3.48 6.27
N LYS A 67 16.13 2.13 6.30
CA LYS A 67 17.44 1.48 6.14
C LYS A 67 17.90 1.40 4.68
N TYR A 68 16.97 1.09 3.78
CA TYR A 68 17.31 0.79 2.39
C TYR A 68 16.81 1.83 1.39
N LYS A 69 16.07 2.86 1.85
CA LYS A 69 15.47 3.89 0.99
C LYS A 69 14.54 3.30 -0.08
N ILE A 70 13.83 2.24 0.31
CA ILE A 70 12.80 1.62 -0.52
C ILE A 70 11.51 2.41 -0.37
N GLU A 71 10.75 2.52 -1.46
CA GLU A 71 9.39 3.04 -1.46
C GLU A 71 8.44 2.09 -2.19
N VAL A 72 7.15 2.20 -1.85
CA VAL A 72 6.08 1.39 -2.44
C VAL A 72 5.33 2.18 -3.49
N GLY A 73 5.09 1.55 -4.65
CA GLY A 73 4.20 2.07 -5.70
C GLY A 73 2.96 1.21 -5.89
N ALA A 74 2.01 1.69 -6.71
CA ALA A 74 0.81 0.95 -7.14
C ALA A 74 0.07 0.24 -5.98
N GLY A 75 -0.15 0.95 -4.88
CA GLY A 75 -0.58 0.37 -3.61
C GLY A 75 -2.09 0.31 -3.38
N CYS A 76 -2.95 0.66 -4.34
CA CYS A 76 -4.40 0.64 -4.19
C CYS A 76 -4.99 -0.67 -4.73
N ILE A 77 -5.68 -1.43 -3.88
CA ILE A 77 -6.32 -2.70 -4.23
C ILE A 77 -7.83 -2.54 -4.09
N ASP A 78 -8.51 -2.52 -5.22
CA ASP A 78 -9.96 -2.36 -5.28
C ASP A 78 -10.73 -3.57 -4.74
N SER A 79 -11.94 -3.34 -4.24
CA SER A 79 -12.82 -4.41 -3.76
C SER A 79 -13.23 -5.40 -4.86
N THR A 80 -13.18 -4.99 -6.12
CA THR A 80 -13.49 -5.81 -7.30
C THR A 80 -12.29 -6.57 -7.85
N TYR A 81 -11.07 -6.27 -7.41
CA TYR A 81 -9.87 -6.96 -7.88
C TYR A 81 -9.83 -8.41 -7.38
N ARG A 82 -9.47 -9.34 -8.29
CA ARG A 82 -9.36 -10.78 -8.00
C ARG A 82 -8.03 -11.39 -8.43
N GLY A 83 -7.15 -10.58 -9.02
CA GLY A 83 -5.81 -11.02 -9.40
C GLY A 83 -4.88 -11.17 -8.19
N GLU A 84 -3.67 -11.63 -8.47
CA GLU A 84 -2.60 -11.70 -7.48
C GLU A 84 -2.24 -10.30 -7.00
N ILE A 85 -2.17 -10.12 -5.68
CA ILE A 85 -1.65 -8.89 -5.08
C ILE A 85 -0.12 -8.91 -5.19
N LYS A 86 0.41 -8.06 -6.04
CA LYS A 86 1.85 -7.87 -6.18
C LYS A 86 2.28 -6.61 -5.48
N VAL A 87 3.54 -6.58 -5.04
CA VAL A 87 4.13 -5.42 -4.37
C VAL A 87 5.14 -4.78 -5.29
N HIS A 88 4.92 -3.52 -5.65
CA HIS A 88 5.84 -2.73 -6.46
C HIS A 88 6.76 -1.93 -5.53
N LEU A 89 8.07 -2.20 -5.59
CA LEU A 89 9.07 -1.52 -4.78
C LEU A 89 10.03 -0.73 -5.66
N TYR A 90 10.29 0.52 -5.28
CA TYR A 90 11.32 1.40 -5.84
C TYR A 90 12.53 1.42 -4.93
N ASN A 91 13.73 1.37 -5.48
CA ASN A 91 14.97 1.53 -4.75
C ASN A 91 15.58 2.92 -5.04
N PHE A 92 15.41 3.85 -4.12
CA PHE A 92 16.03 5.18 -4.15
C PHE A 92 17.40 5.22 -3.43
N GLY A 93 17.89 4.06 -2.99
CA GLY A 93 19.21 3.91 -2.39
C GLY A 93 20.34 3.91 -3.43
N LYS A 94 21.57 3.82 -2.95
CA LYS A 94 22.78 3.77 -3.78
C LYS A 94 23.28 2.34 -4.02
N GLU A 95 22.71 1.38 -3.31
CA GLU A 95 23.11 -0.03 -3.38
C GLU A 95 21.95 -0.90 -3.82
N GLU A 96 22.23 -2.06 -4.39
CA GLU A 96 21.21 -3.04 -4.72
C GLU A 96 20.54 -3.58 -3.45
N VAL A 97 19.24 -3.83 -3.51
CA VAL A 97 18.48 -4.46 -2.42
C VAL A 97 18.07 -5.86 -2.85
N ARG A 98 18.51 -6.84 -2.08
CA ARG A 98 18.19 -8.27 -2.31
C ARG A 98 17.02 -8.66 -1.45
N ILE A 99 15.99 -9.19 -2.08
CA ILE A 99 14.79 -9.74 -1.46
C ILE A 99 14.83 -11.25 -1.60
N LYS A 100 14.60 -11.96 -0.51
CA LYS A 100 14.46 -13.42 -0.51
C LYS A 100 13.00 -13.80 -0.35
N GLN A 101 12.63 -14.95 -0.89
CA GLN A 101 11.32 -15.54 -0.64
C GLN A 101 11.08 -15.65 0.89
N GLY A 102 9.92 -15.21 1.33
CA GLY A 102 9.54 -15.15 2.74
C GLY A 102 9.90 -13.83 3.45
N ASP A 103 10.71 -12.97 2.84
CA ASP A 103 10.98 -11.64 3.40
C ASP A 103 9.70 -10.80 3.44
N ARG A 104 9.48 -10.11 4.54
CA ARG A 104 8.35 -9.18 4.71
C ARG A 104 8.66 -7.87 4.01
N ILE A 105 8.04 -7.65 2.86
CA ILE A 105 8.36 -6.55 1.94
C ILE A 105 7.42 -5.36 2.03
N SER A 106 6.23 -5.55 2.56
CA SER A 106 5.22 -4.50 2.73
C SER A 106 4.21 -4.89 3.80
N GLN A 107 3.19 -4.07 3.98
CA GLN A 107 2.05 -4.37 4.84
C GLN A 107 0.74 -3.97 4.14
N LEU A 108 -0.31 -4.74 4.39
CA LEU A 108 -1.66 -4.49 3.89
C LEU A 108 -2.50 -3.85 4.99
N LEU A 109 -3.05 -2.70 4.70
CA LEU A 109 -4.11 -2.08 5.48
C LEU A 109 -5.44 -2.23 4.75
N THR A 110 -6.55 -2.29 5.48
CA THR A 110 -7.89 -2.22 4.88
C THR A 110 -8.61 -1.05 5.49
N VAL A 111 -8.96 -0.09 4.66
CA VAL A 111 -9.50 1.21 5.06
C VAL A 111 -10.89 1.38 4.45
N PRO A 112 -11.89 1.87 5.19
CA PRO A 112 -13.17 2.22 4.62
C PRO A 112 -13.00 3.38 3.64
N VAL A 113 -13.79 3.36 2.54
CA VAL A 113 -13.80 4.41 1.53
C VAL A 113 -15.24 4.84 1.23
N CYS A 114 -15.42 6.12 0.93
CA CYS A 114 -16.60 6.58 0.25
C CYS A 114 -16.47 6.30 -1.25
N LEU A 115 -17.53 5.77 -1.84
CA LEU A 115 -17.65 5.64 -3.29
C LEU A 115 -18.43 6.87 -3.76
N ASP A 116 -17.69 7.92 -4.07
CA ASP A 116 -18.26 9.22 -4.37
C ASP A 116 -18.80 9.28 -5.80
N GLU A 117 -19.93 9.94 -5.96
CA GLU A 117 -20.44 10.40 -7.25
C GLU A 117 -20.14 11.89 -7.38
N TYR A 118 -19.44 12.29 -8.45
CA TYR A 118 -19.11 13.68 -8.70
C TYR A 118 -20.14 14.30 -9.64
N ILE A 119 -20.72 15.42 -9.22
CA ILE A 119 -21.59 16.24 -10.06
C ILE A 119 -20.82 17.38 -10.70
N LEU A 120 -21.09 17.66 -11.98
CA LEU A 120 -20.49 18.78 -12.66
C LEU A 120 -21.15 20.08 -12.19
N VAL A 121 -20.35 21.04 -11.78
CA VAL A 121 -20.79 22.38 -11.36
C VAL A 121 -19.93 23.45 -12.02
N ASP A 122 -20.49 24.67 -12.22
CA ASP A 122 -19.74 25.78 -12.84
C ASP A 122 -18.72 26.38 -11.86
N LYS A 123 -18.97 26.30 -10.56
CA LYS A 123 -18.11 26.86 -9.50
C LYS A 123 -18.19 26.00 -8.25
N LEU A 124 -17.05 25.83 -7.56
CA LEU A 124 -17.00 25.25 -6.22
C LEU A 124 -17.35 26.30 -5.17
N ASP A 125 -17.79 25.83 -4.01
CA ASP A 125 -18.09 26.70 -2.87
C ASP A 125 -16.83 27.45 -2.41
N ASP A 126 -16.99 28.73 -2.03
CA ASP A 126 -15.90 29.55 -1.50
C ASP A 126 -15.51 29.06 -0.10
N THR A 127 -14.23 29.06 0.21
CA THR A 127 -13.71 28.71 1.54
C THR A 127 -12.68 29.74 1.99
N GLU A 128 -12.45 29.83 3.31
CA GLU A 128 -11.44 30.73 3.88
C GLU A 128 -10.02 30.43 3.32
N ARG A 129 -9.73 29.17 3.03
CA ARG A 129 -8.44 28.76 2.45
C ARG A 129 -8.35 29.03 0.96
N ASP A 130 -9.45 28.98 0.24
CA ASP A 130 -9.59 29.13 -1.22
C ASP A 130 -8.48 28.33 -1.97
N GLN A 131 -7.74 28.99 -2.88
CA GLN A 131 -6.68 28.37 -3.68
C GLN A 131 -5.32 28.31 -2.97
N ASN A 132 -5.26 28.75 -1.71
CA ASN A 132 -4.01 28.75 -0.95
C ASN A 132 -3.56 27.34 -0.60
N GLY A 133 -2.44 26.91 -1.19
CA GLY A 133 -1.85 25.58 -1.02
C GLY A 133 -0.34 25.61 -1.25
N PHE A 134 0.28 24.43 -1.37
CA PHE A 134 1.69 24.25 -1.75
C PHE A 134 2.70 25.12 -0.98
N GLY A 135 2.49 25.28 0.33
CA GLY A 135 3.37 26.06 1.19
C GLY A 135 2.92 27.49 1.45
N SER A 136 1.69 27.86 1.08
CA SER A 136 1.14 29.20 1.35
C SER A 136 1.12 29.57 2.84
N SER A 137 1.11 28.58 3.76
CA SER A 137 1.18 28.76 5.21
C SER A 137 2.60 28.90 5.77
N GLY A 138 3.64 28.86 4.89
CA GLY A 138 5.05 28.97 5.31
C GLY A 138 5.58 27.71 6.02
N ILE A 139 6.83 27.80 6.50
CA ILE A 139 7.51 26.75 7.25
C ILE A 139 7.53 27.06 8.77
N LYS A 140 7.08 28.24 9.17
CA LYS A 140 7.01 28.69 10.58
C LYS A 140 5.62 29.14 10.92
#